data_ffce47959b58a304185ba56edd0d819a
#
_entry.id   ffce47959b58a304185ba56edd0d819a
#
_cell.length_a   1.000
_cell.length_b   1.000
_cell.length_c   1.000
_cell.angle_alpha   90.00
_cell.angle_beta   90.00
_cell.angle_gamma   90.00
#
_symmetry.space_group_name_H-M   'P 1'
#
loop_
_entity.id
_entity.type
_entity.pdbx_description
1 polymer ?
#
loop_
_entity_poly.entity_id
_entity_poly.type
_entity_poly.pdbx_seq_one_letter_code
_entity_poly.pdbx_strand_id
1 'polypeptide(L)'
;VDATGVPAVAGNLANYMANGARGLFFGVCPSDARIEFSPFEVFRRQLTFAGSHSLNHNIPQALETIAAFGPDISRVVSHRMTLEDVSNIMLSSPPKGSLKIQTTIS
;
A
#
# COMPACT_ATOMS: atom_id res chain seq x y z
N VAL A 1 6.70 -4.68 6.47
CA VAL A 1 5.86 -3.59 5.92
C VAL A 1 4.40 -3.91 6.17
N ASP A 2 3.64 -2.96 6.74
CA ASP A 2 2.19 -2.97 6.67
C ASP A 2 1.75 -2.12 5.47
N ALA A 3 1.08 -2.74 4.51
CA ALA A 3 0.50 -2.09 3.34
C ALA A 3 -1.04 -2.22 3.32
N THR A 4 -1.64 -2.62 4.44
CA THR A 4 -3.08 -2.91 4.50
C THR A 4 -3.92 -1.70 4.91
N GLY A 5 -3.37 -0.82 5.76
CA GLY A 5 -4.12 0.25 6.38
C GLY A 5 -5.18 -0.23 7.38
N VAL A 6 -5.10 -1.49 7.83
CA VAL A 6 -6.01 -2.07 8.83
C VAL A 6 -5.38 -1.91 10.22
N PRO A 7 -6.01 -1.17 11.17
CA PRO A 7 -5.41 -0.90 12.48
C PRO A 7 -4.98 -2.15 13.24
N ALA A 8 -5.76 -3.22 13.19
CA ALA A 8 -5.42 -4.49 13.83
C ALA A 8 -4.17 -5.14 13.24
N VAL A 9 -3.92 -5.01 11.94
CA VAL A 9 -2.69 -5.50 11.28
C VAL A 9 -1.52 -4.60 11.62
N ALA A 10 -1.71 -3.28 11.53
CA ALA A 10 -0.70 -2.29 11.89
C ALA A 10 -0.23 -2.45 13.36
N GLY A 11 -1.16 -2.68 14.29
CA GLY A 11 -0.86 -2.92 15.70
C GLY A 11 -0.06 -4.21 15.95
N ASN A 12 -0.20 -5.20 15.08
CA ASN A 12 0.56 -6.44 15.15
C ASN A 12 1.92 -6.40 14.45
N LEU A 13 2.28 -5.30 13.80
CA LEU A 13 3.52 -5.23 13.01
C LEU A 13 4.76 -5.59 13.83
N ALA A 14 4.86 -5.12 15.08
CA ALA A 14 5.97 -5.43 15.96
C ALA A 14 6.16 -6.93 16.20
N ASN A 15 5.09 -7.71 16.21
CA ASN A 15 5.14 -9.16 16.45
C ASN A 15 5.81 -9.94 15.31
N TYR A 16 5.82 -9.39 14.12
CA TYR A 16 6.45 -9.96 12.92
C TYR A 16 7.90 -9.49 12.72
N MET A 17 8.39 -8.58 13.56
CA MET A 17 9.73 -8.01 13.43
C MET A 17 10.74 -8.82 14.22
N ALA A 18 11.90 -9.05 13.66
CA ALA A 18 13.06 -9.57 14.39
C ALA A 18 13.72 -8.47 15.25
N ASN A 19 14.66 -8.84 16.14
CA ASN A 19 15.44 -7.86 16.88
C ASN A 19 16.28 -6.99 15.90
N GLY A 20 16.34 -5.70 16.14
CA GLY A 20 17.01 -4.73 15.27
C GLY A 20 16.26 -4.40 13.97
N ALA A 21 15.06 -4.94 13.77
CA ALA A 21 14.33 -4.77 12.54
C ALA A 21 13.73 -3.37 12.38
N ARG A 22 13.42 -3.04 11.12
CA ARG A 22 12.71 -1.81 10.74
C ARG A 22 11.31 -2.17 10.21
N GLY A 23 10.29 -1.58 10.79
CA GLY A 23 8.89 -1.66 10.35
C GLY A 23 8.50 -0.41 9.58
N LEU A 24 7.74 -0.57 8.50
CA LEU A 24 7.23 0.52 7.69
C LEU A 24 5.71 0.48 7.65
N PHE A 25 5.08 1.57 8.07
CA PHE A 25 3.66 1.84 7.83
C PHE A 25 3.51 2.48 6.45
N PHE A 26 3.15 1.67 5.48
CA PHE A 26 2.89 2.08 4.10
C PHE A 26 1.38 2.19 3.83
N GLY A 27 0.57 1.34 4.46
CA GLY A 27 -0.88 1.40 4.40
C GLY A 27 -1.44 2.60 5.16
N VAL A 28 -2.57 3.12 4.68
CA VAL A 28 -3.24 4.28 5.28
C VAL A 28 -4.36 3.81 6.21
N CYS A 29 -4.12 3.86 7.52
CA CYS A 29 -5.18 3.65 8.51
C CYS A 29 -6.11 4.87 8.57
N PRO A 30 -7.34 4.73 9.10
CA PRO A 30 -8.18 5.87 9.44
C PRO A 30 -7.46 6.88 10.33
N SER A 31 -7.70 8.18 10.12
CA SER A 31 -6.97 9.25 10.80
C SER A 31 -7.17 9.28 12.32
N ASP A 32 -8.27 8.73 12.78
CA ASP A 32 -8.63 8.61 14.20
C ASP A 32 -8.19 7.27 14.81
N ALA A 33 -7.71 6.33 13.99
CA ALA A 33 -7.22 5.05 14.48
C ALA A 33 -6.04 5.21 15.43
N ARG A 34 -6.03 4.40 16.48
CA ARG A 34 -4.93 4.31 17.45
C ARG A 34 -4.53 2.86 17.58
N ILE A 35 -3.23 2.62 17.66
CA ILE A 35 -2.63 1.31 17.92
C ILE A 35 -1.70 1.42 19.11
N GLU A 36 -1.56 0.34 19.86
CA GLU A 36 -0.73 0.31 21.05
C GLU A 36 0.58 -0.42 20.75
N PHE A 37 1.68 0.13 21.27
CA PHE A 37 2.97 -0.52 21.32
C PHE A 37 3.49 -0.55 22.73
N SER A 38 4.20 -1.63 23.09
CA SER A 38 5.01 -1.65 24.30
C SER A 38 6.33 -0.90 24.05
N PRO A 39 6.54 0.27 24.68
CA PRO A 39 7.82 0.99 24.58
C PRO A 39 8.99 0.13 25.05
N PHE A 40 8.77 -0.73 26.04
CA PHE A 40 9.78 -1.66 26.53
C PHE A 40 10.22 -2.67 25.44
N GLU A 41 9.26 -3.22 24.67
CA GLU A 41 9.59 -4.15 23.58
C GLU A 41 10.34 -3.44 22.44
N VAL A 42 9.94 -2.20 22.11
CA VAL A 42 10.66 -1.38 21.12
C VAL A 42 12.09 -1.15 21.56
N PHE A 43 12.31 -0.75 22.83
CA PHE A 43 13.63 -0.56 23.40
C PHE A 43 14.46 -1.85 23.45
N ARG A 44 13.91 -2.89 24.07
CA ARG A 44 14.63 -4.16 24.29
C ARG A 44 15.06 -4.83 22.99
N ARG A 45 14.23 -4.74 21.96
CA ARG A 45 14.47 -5.37 20.65
C ARG A 45 15.09 -4.42 19.63
N GLN A 46 15.37 -3.17 20.02
CA GLN A 46 15.95 -2.13 19.13
C GLN A 46 15.14 -1.95 17.84
N LEU A 47 13.81 -1.89 17.96
CA LEU A 47 12.93 -1.76 16.79
C LEU A 47 12.89 -0.31 16.31
N THR A 48 12.80 -0.14 15.00
CA THR A 48 12.57 1.16 14.36
C THR A 48 11.26 1.13 13.60
N PHE A 49 10.41 2.14 13.80
CA PHE A 49 9.20 2.33 12.99
C PHE A 49 9.33 3.58 12.14
N ALA A 50 8.90 3.48 10.90
CA ALA A 50 8.87 4.57 9.94
C ALA A 50 7.50 4.63 9.25
N GLY A 51 7.11 5.82 8.81
CA GLY A 51 5.95 6.04 7.96
C GLY A 51 6.39 6.45 6.56
N SER A 52 5.52 6.23 5.60
CA SER A 52 5.66 6.70 4.23
C SER A 52 4.39 7.46 3.86
N HIS A 53 4.56 8.62 3.24
CA HIS A 53 3.45 9.40 2.68
C HIS A 53 3.55 9.45 1.17
N SER A 54 2.41 9.36 0.50
CA SER A 54 2.35 9.35 -0.97
C SER A 54 2.69 10.71 -1.58
N LEU A 55 3.16 10.68 -2.83
CA LEU A 55 3.34 11.86 -3.70
C LEU A 55 4.36 12.89 -3.20
N ASN A 56 5.48 12.44 -2.70
CA ASN A 56 6.59 13.32 -2.36
C ASN A 56 7.47 13.59 -3.60
N HIS A 57 6.91 14.29 -4.59
CA HIS A 57 7.57 14.65 -5.87
C HIS A 57 8.14 13.46 -6.68
N ASN A 58 7.55 12.26 -6.51
CA ASN A 58 8.04 11.03 -7.12
C ASN A 58 7.56 10.78 -8.56
N ILE A 59 6.69 11.64 -9.11
CA ILE A 59 6.13 11.43 -10.46
C ILE A 59 7.20 11.37 -11.55
N PRO A 60 8.19 12.27 -11.60
CA PRO A 60 9.26 12.17 -12.60
C PRO A 60 10.01 10.84 -12.53
N GLN A 61 10.40 10.42 -11.34
CA GLN A 61 11.08 9.13 -11.12
C GLN A 61 10.21 7.93 -11.50
N ALA A 62 8.90 8.01 -11.25
CA ALA A 62 7.96 6.97 -11.66
C ALA A 62 7.88 6.86 -13.19
N LEU A 63 7.87 8.00 -13.91
CA LEU A 63 7.87 8.02 -15.37
C LEU A 63 9.16 7.45 -15.95
N GLU A 64 10.31 7.80 -15.38
CA GLU A 64 11.61 7.22 -15.77
C GLU A 64 11.62 5.69 -15.53
N THR A 65 11.09 5.25 -14.40
CA THR A 65 10.97 3.83 -14.07
C THR A 65 10.07 3.11 -15.08
N ILE A 66 8.92 3.68 -15.41
CA ILE A 66 8.00 3.13 -16.42
C ILE A 66 8.68 3.01 -17.77
N ALA A 67 9.42 4.04 -18.19
CA ALA A 67 10.16 4.01 -19.43
C ALA A 67 11.25 2.94 -19.45
N ALA A 68 11.94 2.71 -18.33
CA ALA A 68 12.98 1.70 -18.19
C ALA A 68 12.43 0.26 -18.19
N PHE A 69 11.27 0.02 -17.55
CA PHE A 69 10.61 -1.29 -17.55
C PHE A 69 9.94 -1.62 -18.88
N GLY A 70 9.69 -0.63 -19.73
CA GLY A 70 9.07 -0.83 -21.04
C GLY A 70 7.69 -1.50 -20.95
N PRO A 71 7.36 -2.40 -21.90
CA PRO A 71 6.03 -3.01 -22.00
C PRO A 71 5.62 -3.86 -20.78
N ASP A 72 6.58 -4.36 -20.01
CA ASP A 72 6.29 -5.23 -18.86
C ASP A 72 5.52 -4.52 -17.76
N ILE A 73 5.65 -3.21 -17.64
CA ILE A 73 4.89 -2.44 -16.65
C ILE A 73 3.38 -2.51 -16.89
N SER A 74 2.96 -2.73 -18.14
CA SER A 74 1.54 -2.85 -18.48
C SER A 74 0.85 -4.05 -17.83
N ARG A 75 1.62 -5.05 -17.36
CA ARG A 75 1.11 -6.22 -16.66
C ARG A 75 0.47 -5.91 -15.32
N VAL A 76 0.74 -4.74 -14.73
CA VAL A 76 0.04 -4.28 -13.52
C VAL A 76 -1.42 -3.93 -13.80
N VAL A 77 -1.76 -3.62 -15.05
CA VAL A 77 -3.16 -3.41 -15.48
C VAL A 77 -3.80 -4.78 -15.68
N SER A 78 -4.45 -5.27 -14.62
CA SER A 78 -5.09 -6.59 -14.62
C SER A 78 -6.42 -6.63 -15.35
N HIS A 79 -7.13 -5.52 -15.38
CA HIS A 79 -8.47 -5.40 -15.99
C HIS A 79 -8.59 -4.09 -16.76
N ARG A 80 -9.26 -4.16 -17.91
CA ARG A 80 -9.69 -3.01 -18.71
C ARG A 80 -11.21 -3.03 -18.82
N MET A 81 -11.86 -1.94 -18.48
CA MET A 81 -13.29 -1.86 -18.32
C MET A 81 -13.83 -0.56 -18.89
N THR A 82 -15.12 -0.53 -19.15
CA THR A 82 -15.84 0.71 -19.48
C THR A 82 -16.02 1.56 -18.23
N LEU A 83 -16.38 2.83 -18.41
CA LEU A 83 -16.68 3.72 -17.29
C LEU A 83 -17.92 3.23 -16.51
N GLU A 84 -18.89 2.65 -17.19
CA GLU A 84 -20.09 2.07 -16.56
C GLU A 84 -19.75 0.88 -15.67
N ASP A 85 -18.91 -0.04 -16.14
CA ASP A 85 -18.44 -1.20 -15.37
C ASP A 85 -17.69 -0.75 -14.10
N VAL A 86 -16.83 0.27 -14.20
CA VAL A 86 -16.09 0.82 -13.05
C VAL A 86 -17.06 1.46 -12.05
N SER A 87 -18.08 2.17 -12.51
CA SER A 87 -19.13 2.73 -11.63
C SER A 87 -19.81 1.63 -10.80
N ASN A 88 -20.11 0.49 -11.41
CA ASN A 88 -20.72 -0.65 -10.72
C ASN A 88 -19.75 -1.27 -9.66
N ILE A 89 -18.46 -1.31 -9.96
CA ILE A 89 -17.45 -1.82 -9.02
C ILE A 89 -17.29 -0.91 -7.79
N MET A 90 -17.44 0.41 -7.95
CA MET A 90 -17.38 1.35 -6.81
C MET A 90 -18.49 1.10 -5.79
N LEU A 91 -19.59 0.49 -6.21
CA LEU A 91 -20.72 0.12 -5.36
C LEU A 91 -20.64 -1.33 -4.84
N SER A 92 -19.66 -2.09 -5.30
CA SER A 92 -19.49 -3.51 -4.99
C SER A 92 -18.02 -3.81 -4.64
N SER A 93 -17.56 -5.02 -4.93
CA SER A 93 -16.16 -5.41 -4.76
C SER A 93 -15.47 -5.52 -6.12
N PRO A 94 -14.17 -5.17 -6.21
CA PRO A 94 -13.41 -5.36 -7.43
C PRO A 94 -13.31 -6.84 -7.80
N PRO A 95 -13.11 -7.17 -9.09
CA PRO A 95 -12.96 -8.55 -9.54
C PRO A 95 -11.82 -9.26 -8.81
N LYS A 96 -11.98 -10.56 -8.61
CA LYS A 96 -10.93 -11.39 -7.99
C LYS A 96 -9.63 -11.31 -8.80
N GLY A 97 -8.52 -11.09 -8.12
CA GLY A 97 -7.21 -10.96 -8.77
C GLY A 97 -6.94 -9.57 -9.35
N SER A 98 -7.80 -8.60 -9.06
CA SER A 98 -7.61 -7.21 -9.48
C SER A 98 -6.35 -6.62 -8.83
N LEU A 99 -5.47 -6.05 -9.67
CA LEU A 99 -4.33 -5.21 -9.26
C LEU A 99 -4.61 -3.75 -9.59
N LYS A 100 -4.66 -3.43 -10.88
CA LYS A 100 -5.07 -2.13 -11.41
C LYS A 100 -6.17 -2.30 -12.43
N ILE A 101 -7.22 -1.49 -12.31
CA ILE A 101 -8.31 -1.41 -13.27
C ILE A 101 -8.11 -0.13 -14.07
N GLN A 102 -8.04 -0.27 -15.39
CA GLN A 102 -7.93 0.86 -16.31
C GLN A 102 -9.25 1.04 -17.04
N THR A 103 -9.77 2.26 -17.03
CA THR A 103 -10.95 2.63 -17.80
C THR A 103 -10.53 3.20 -19.15
N THR A 104 -11.15 2.74 -20.23
CA THR A 104 -11.05 3.35 -21.54
C THR A 104 -12.23 4.31 -21.72
N ILE A 105 -11.92 5.57 -21.96
CA ILE A 105 -12.93 6.59 -22.30
C ILE A 105 -12.96 6.65 -23.82
N SER A 106 -14.03 6.18 -24.40
CA SER A 106 -14.29 6.25 -25.85
C SER A 106 -15.34 7.30 -26.12
#